data_1fd899c77cf1f60f59ab90b2e9961123
#
_entry.id   1fd899c77cf1f60f59ab90b2e9961123
#
_cell.length_a   1.000
_cell.length_b   1.000
_cell.length_c   1.000
_cell.angle_alpha   90.00
_cell.angle_beta   90.00
_cell.angle_gamma   90.00
#
_symmetry.space_group_name_H-M   'P 1'
#
loop_
_entity.id
_entity.type
_entity.pdbx_description
1 polymer ?
#
loop_
_entity_poly.entity_id
_entity_poly.type
_entity_poly.pdbx_seq_one_letter_code
_entity_poly.pdbx_strand_id
1 'polypeptide(L)'
;MADCHQGVNGLPRIYIGLDGTPCVGGATESLTNQIIVTQSNVTTTLGGIIDSTKEYFLDGIIDLGTTQITVPTTGMTIRGYSFDLSGLTSSEDNYTMFISESIAIGSGDVLGFDYLVSVTGTNSKVYELYDATGFNAFEFQRINYNDCTSLGDIYDYRQGLETGTGRFGGSPSLTLHGLWIGGYRITTSIVRSMSDTTTEPLFKAGALFQMNSRFLTDINVDLGTLQPLIDFAPANFPNASTLQLKNCEVTRDGVYSSDDVNILPNILKSDLPSYFKGNNGISNTFVGGVNSVISEETTIVVAGSTYYDLEGVFLGTGLQHFSASADGKLTHLGTTPTEYEITAVLVLESTQNDDLTVRFRKWDNSAGVFINLDYTEQTRQVNNLQGGRDVATFTIIVGGVLDENDFLQLQARNNNGNSNITAETGSYFRVQER
;
A
#
# COMPACT_ATOMS: atom_id res chain seq x y z
N MET A 1 -53.29 12.42 5.57
CA MET A 1 -52.28 11.46 6.07
C MET A 1 -51.26 11.30 4.94
N ALA A 2 -50.07 11.78 5.19
CA ALA A 2 -48.97 11.60 4.22
C ALA A 2 -48.48 10.15 4.35
N ASP A 3 -48.53 9.39 3.24
CA ASP A 3 -47.97 8.04 3.22
C ASP A 3 -46.43 8.10 3.26
N CYS A 4 -45.85 7.76 4.40
CA CYS A 4 -44.43 7.57 4.55
C CYS A 4 -44.07 6.17 4.04
N HIS A 5 -43.45 6.07 2.89
CA HIS A 5 -43.00 4.79 2.33
C HIS A 5 -41.75 4.26 3.04
N GLN A 6 -41.79 3.00 3.43
CA GLN A 6 -40.63 2.28 3.99
C GLN A 6 -39.49 2.20 2.98
N GLY A 7 -38.29 2.60 3.37
CA GLY A 7 -37.09 2.38 2.61
C GLY A 7 -36.68 0.90 2.60
N VAL A 8 -36.31 0.39 1.43
CA VAL A 8 -35.74 -0.96 1.27
C VAL A 8 -34.39 -0.97 1.95
N ASN A 9 -34.16 -1.94 2.84
CA ASN A 9 -32.91 -2.22 3.59
C ASN A 9 -32.75 -1.68 5.02
N GLY A 10 -33.87 -1.49 5.77
CA GLY A 10 -33.78 -1.40 7.24
C GLY A 10 -33.11 -0.14 7.82
N LEU A 11 -32.70 0.83 7.00
CA LEU A 11 -32.14 2.08 7.47
C LEU A 11 -33.25 3.11 7.67
N PRO A 12 -33.32 3.81 8.80
CA PRO A 12 -34.28 4.89 9.01
C PRO A 12 -33.98 6.03 8.02
N ARG A 13 -34.92 6.33 7.15
CA ARG A 13 -34.87 7.55 6.33
C ARG A 13 -35.83 8.56 6.93
N ILE A 14 -35.31 9.73 7.27
CA ILE A 14 -36.16 10.88 7.61
C ILE A 14 -36.61 11.50 6.30
N TYR A 15 -37.90 11.58 6.09
CA TYR A 15 -38.51 12.26 4.96
C TYR A 15 -39.12 13.57 5.46
N ILE A 16 -39.00 14.62 4.68
CA ILE A 16 -39.74 15.85 4.90
C ILE A 16 -41.08 15.67 4.19
N GLY A 17 -42.18 15.69 4.91
CA GLY A 17 -43.49 15.68 4.34
C GLY A 17 -43.75 16.91 3.46
N LEU A 18 -44.71 16.82 2.55
CA LEU A 18 -45.10 17.93 1.68
C LEU A 18 -45.55 19.21 2.41
N ASP A 19 -45.78 19.09 3.72
CA ASP A 19 -46.13 20.19 4.65
C ASP A 19 -44.91 20.75 5.40
N GLY A 20 -43.69 20.27 5.10
CA GLY A 20 -42.44 20.71 5.75
C GLY A 20 -42.19 20.05 7.12
N THR A 21 -43.05 19.13 7.57
CA THR A 21 -42.83 18.42 8.85
C THR A 21 -41.91 17.21 8.65
N PRO A 22 -40.93 16.98 9.56
CA PRO A 22 -40.12 15.76 9.51
C PRO A 22 -40.98 14.52 9.70
N CYS A 23 -40.96 13.63 8.71
CA CYS A 23 -41.66 12.37 8.78
C CYS A 23 -40.66 11.25 9.07
N VAL A 24 -40.69 10.69 10.26
CA VAL A 24 -39.90 9.50 10.60
C VAL A 24 -40.70 8.28 10.14
N GLY A 25 -40.24 7.65 9.05
CA GLY A 25 -40.90 6.48 8.46
C GLY A 25 -40.90 5.29 9.43
N GLY A 26 -42.02 5.01 9.97
CA GLY A 26 -42.57 3.85 10.61
C GLY A 26 -41.65 2.72 11.03
N ALA A 27 -40.89 2.89 12.11
CA ALA A 27 -40.61 1.83 13.05
C ALA A 27 -40.28 2.47 14.41
N THR A 28 -41.14 2.34 15.34
CA THR A 28 -40.93 2.71 16.74
C THR A 28 -39.78 1.95 17.40
N GLU A 29 -39.20 0.97 16.74
CA GLU A 29 -38.09 0.16 17.26
C GLU A 29 -36.68 0.71 16.89
N SER A 30 -36.53 1.49 15.85
CA SER A 30 -35.16 1.97 15.42
C SER A 30 -34.66 3.16 16.24
N LEU A 31 -35.53 3.93 16.87
CA LEU A 31 -35.12 5.11 17.66
C LEU A 31 -34.65 4.75 19.09
N THR A 32 -34.87 3.54 19.55
CA THR A 32 -34.43 3.11 20.89
C THR A 32 -32.92 2.98 21.02
N ASN A 33 -32.21 2.83 19.88
CA ASN A 33 -30.75 2.66 19.84
C ASN A 33 -30.00 3.91 19.37
N GLN A 34 -30.70 5.02 19.09
CA GLN A 34 -30.06 6.26 18.66
C GLN A 34 -30.22 7.37 19.70
N ILE A 35 -29.17 8.17 19.86
CA ILE A 35 -29.16 9.40 20.63
C ILE A 35 -28.97 10.55 19.64
N ILE A 36 -29.96 11.43 19.54
CA ILE A 36 -29.86 12.62 18.72
C ILE A 36 -29.00 13.68 19.45
N VAL A 37 -27.92 14.06 18.81
CA VAL A 37 -26.99 15.08 19.29
C VAL A 37 -27.29 16.38 18.58
N THR A 38 -27.54 17.41 19.35
CA THR A 38 -27.81 18.78 18.87
C THR A 38 -26.88 19.76 19.57
N GLN A 39 -26.78 20.98 19.10
CA GLN A 39 -26.03 22.03 19.77
C GLN A 39 -26.47 22.26 21.22
N SER A 40 -27.74 22.06 21.52
CA SER A 40 -28.29 22.31 22.86
C SER A 40 -27.96 21.23 23.89
N ASN A 41 -27.65 19.99 23.45
CA ASN A 41 -27.41 18.87 24.37
C ASN A 41 -26.00 18.27 24.25
N VAL A 42 -25.14 18.77 23.37
CA VAL A 42 -23.83 18.19 23.05
C VAL A 42 -22.94 17.99 24.28
N THR A 43 -22.88 18.96 25.17
CA THR A 43 -22.03 18.88 26.38
C THR A 43 -22.45 17.75 27.31
N THR A 44 -23.73 17.50 27.46
CA THR A 44 -24.23 16.40 28.31
C THR A 44 -24.24 15.06 27.60
N THR A 45 -24.33 15.05 26.27
CA THR A 45 -24.44 13.85 25.45
C THR A 45 -23.09 13.30 25.03
N LEU A 46 -22.24 14.14 24.43
CA LEU A 46 -20.90 13.74 23.97
C LEU A 46 -19.80 14.03 25.00
N GLY A 47 -19.96 15.07 25.84
CA GLY A 47 -19.07 15.37 26.96
C GLY A 47 -19.37 14.56 28.23
N GLY A 48 -20.43 13.76 28.24
CA GLY A 48 -20.80 12.86 29.32
C GLY A 48 -20.27 11.44 29.13
N ILE A 49 -20.89 10.50 29.82
CA ILE A 49 -20.58 9.05 29.67
C ILE A 49 -21.20 8.55 28.37
N ILE A 50 -20.36 8.05 27.48
CA ILE A 50 -20.80 7.45 26.22
C ILE A 50 -21.38 6.05 26.47
N ASP A 51 -22.58 5.80 25.98
CA ASP A 51 -23.22 4.49 25.95
C ASP A 51 -22.89 3.80 24.61
N SER A 52 -21.98 2.84 24.62
CA SER A 52 -21.52 2.12 23.43
C SER A 52 -22.60 1.28 22.74
N THR A 53 -23.73 1.04 23.41
CA THR A 53 -24.88 0.33 22.80
C THR A 53 -25.72 1.25 21.92
N LYS A 54 -25.41 2.54 21.88
CA LYS A 54 -26.12 3.58 21.14
C LYS A 54 -25.30 4.10 19.98
N GLU A 55 -25.99 4.50 18.92
CA GLU A 55 -25.46 5.30 17.82
C GLU A 55 -25.74 6.78 18.11
N TYR A 56 -24.71 7.62 18.09
CA TYR A 56 -24.82 9.06 18.28
C TYR A 56 -25.05 9.73 16.93
N PHE A 57 -26.26 10.24 16.72
CA PHE A 57 -26.68 10.83 15.46
C PHE A 57 -26.59 12.35 15.53
N LEU A 58 -25.74 12.95 14.65
CA LEU A 58 -25.51 14.39 14.62
C LEU A 58 -26.62 15.11 13.84
N ASP A 59 -27.40 15.92 14.52
CA ASP A 59 -28.43 16.77 13.92
C ASP A 59 -27.87 18.19 13.70
N GLY A 60 -27.21 18.36 12.56
CA GLY A 60 -26.55 19.60 12.15
C GLY A 60 -25.04 19.62 12.41
N ILE A 61 -24.42 20.78 12.11
CA ILE A 61 -23.05 21.07 12.45
C ILE A 61 -23.01 21.61 13.87
N ILE A 62 -22.31 20.92 14.74
CA ILE A 62 -22.29 21.14 16.20
C ILE A 62 -20.92 21.64 16.61
N ASP A 63 -20.89 22.82 17.25
CA ASP A 63 -19.68 23.36 17.87
C ASP A 63 -19.51 22.74 19.27
N LEU A 64 -18.44 22.02 19.45
CA LEU A 64 -18.08 21.39 20.73
C LEU A 64 -17.51 22.41 21.74
N GLY A 65 -16.99 23.56 21.25
CA GLY A 65 -16.20 24.44 22.10
C GLY A 65 -15.07 23.64 22.77
N THR A 66 -15.03 23.67 24.11
CA THR A 66 -14.04 22.92 24.91
C THR A 66 -14.47 21.51 25.27
N THR A 67 -15.65 21.05 24.83
CA THR A 67 -16.17 19.70 25.14
C THR A 67 -15.35 18.65 24.40
N GLN A 68 -14.71 17.77 25.14
CA GLN A 68 -13.99 16.60 24.60
C GLN A 68 -14.88 15.37 24.63
N ILE A 69 -14.70 14.49 23.66
CA ILE A 69 -15.41 13.22 23.55
C ILE A 69 -14.49 12.12 24.07
N THR A 70 -14.80 11.60 25.25
CA THR A 70 -14.06 10.46 25.82
C THR A 70 -14.62 9.14 25.27
N VAL A 71 -13.85 8.46 24.45
CA VAL A 71 -14.21 7.17 23.88
C VAL A 71 -14.02 6.07 24.93
N PRO A 72 -15.08 5.35 25.32
CA PRO A 72 -14.96 4.30 26.34
C PRO A 72 -14.29 3.04 25.77
N THR A 73 -13.83 2.15 26.64
CA THR A 73 -13.25 0.85 26.27
C THR A 73 -14.21 -0.06 25.51
N THR A 74 -15.50 0.18 25.62
CA THR A 74 -16.56 -0.54 24.91
C THR A 74 -16.85 0.02 23.51
N GLY A 75 -16.18 1.13 23.14
CA GLY A 75 -16.30 1.77 21.84
C GLY A 75 -17.43 2.78 21.70
N MET A 76 -17.48 3.40 20.52
CA MET A 76 -18.56 4.34 20.19
C MET A 76 -18.86 4.35 18.68
N THR A 77 -20.10 4.71 18.34
CA THR A 77 -20.53 4.92 16.96
C THR A 77 -21.13 6.30 16.80
N ILE A 78 -20.60 7.09 15.84
CA ILE A 78 -21.14 8.40 15.47
C ILE A 78 -21.58 8.38 14.01
N ARG A 79 -22.72 8.99 13.74
CA ARG A 79 -23.27 9.15 12.39
C ARG A 79 -23.84 10.54 12.15
N GLY A 80 -23.69 11.05 10.95
CA GLY A 80 -24.39 12.23 10.44
C GLY A 80 -25.36 11.90 9.31
N TYR A 81 -26.04 12.88 8.77
CA TYR A 81 -26.82 12.78 7.54
C TYR A 81 -25.94 12.72 6.30
N SER A 82 -24.97 13.62 6.28
CA SER A 82 -23.92 13.73 5.27
C SER A 82 -22.86 14.67 5.80
N PHE A 83 -21.65 14.60 5.23
CA PHE A 83 -20.54 15.48 5.59
C PHE A 83 -20.75 16.98 5.24
N ASP A 84 -21.83 17.33 4.54
CA ASP A 84 -22.19 18.73 4.27
C ASP A 84 -23.25 19.29 5.24
N LEU A 85 -24.00 18.41 5.90
CA LEU A 85 -25.13 18.78 6.75
C LEU A 85 -24.93 18.49 8.23
N SER A 86 -24.05 17.56 8.57
CA SER A 86 -23.77 17.16 9.93
C SER A 86 -22.28 17.22 10.22
N GLY A 87 -21.91 17.60 11.43
CA GLY A 87 -20.50 17.66 11.77
C GLY A 87 -20.21 18.04 13.20
N LEU A 88 -18.93 17.90 13.57
CA LEU A 88 -18.36 18.32 14.83
C LEU A 88 -17.25 19.32 14.57
N THR A 89 -17.31 20.47 15.25
CA THR A 89 -16.32 21.52 15.08
C THR A 89 -15.79 22.00 16.43
N SER A 90 -14.55 22.51 16.44
CA SER A 90 -13.98 23.28 17.54
C SER A 90 -12.88 24.20 17.02
N SER A 91 -12.84 25.43 17.53
CA SER A 91 -11.77 26.41 17.29
C SER A 91 -10.88 26.64 18.50
N GLU A 92 -11.03 25.85 19.54
CA GLU A 92 -10.28 26.02 20.79
C GLU A 92 -8.80 25.63 20.62
N ASP A 93 -7.90 26.39 21.23
CA ASP A 93 -6.47 26.13 21.24
C ASP A 93 -6.12 25.00 22.21
N ASN A 94 -5.07 24.19 21.86
CA ASN A 94 -4.60 23.06 22.66
C ASN A 94 -5.72 22.05 22.97
N TYR A 95 -6.62 21.86 22.03
CA TYR A 95 -7.80 21.02 22.17
C TYR A 95 -7.61 19.69 21.46
N THR A 96 -8.18 18.63 22.02
CA THR A 96 -8.31 17.32 21.38
C THR A 96 -9.76 16.89 21.39
N MET A 97 -10.31 16.58 20.20
CA MET A 97 -11.74 16.27 20.07
C MET A 97 -12.10 14.92 20.64
N PHE A 98 -11.42 13.85 20.19
CA PHE A 98 -11.63 12.47 20.63
C PHE A 98 -10.43 12.01 21.44
N ILE A 99 -10.70 11.59 22.69
CA ILE A 99 -9.66 11.10 23.60
C ILE A 99 -10.01 9.74 24.17
N SER A 100 -9.01 8.95 24.52
CA SER A 100 -9.18 7.79 25.41
C SER A 100 -9.32 8.25 26.88
N GLU A 101 -9.96 7.47 27.71
CA GLU A 101 -10.06 7.75 29.15
C GLU A 101 -8.66 7.91 29.79
N SER A 102 -7.73 7.04 29.42
CA SER A 102 -6.28 7.17 29.71
C SER A 102 -5.49 6.23 28.81
N ILE A 103 -4.17 6.38 28.76
CA ILE A 103 -3.28 5.46 28.03
C ILE A 103 -3.40 4.01 28.55
N ALA A 104 -3.58 3.84 29.85
CA ALA A 104 -3.64 2.50 30.48
C ALA A 104 -5.00 1.82 30.31
N ILE A 105 -6.09 2.60 30.25
CA ILE A 105 -7.45 2.10 30.08
C ILE A 105 -7.77 1.94 28.60
N GLY A 106 -7.33 2.89 27.79
CA GLY A 106 -7.53 2.90 26.35
C GLY A 106 -8.96 3.28 25.94
N SER A 107 -9.28 2.96 24.68
CA SER A 107 -10.61 3.10 24.07
C SER A 107 -10.93 1.86 23.25
N GLY A 108 -12.22 1.60 23.05
CA GLY A 108 -12.72 0.52 22.20
C GLY A 108 -12.80 0.93 20.73
N ASP A 109 -13.64 0.24 19.96
CA ASP A 109 -13.89 0.55 18.55
C ASP A 109 -14.39 1.98 18.38
N VAL A 110 -13.84 2.69 17.37
CA VAL A 110 -14.33 4.01 16.96
C VAL A 110 -14.87 3.93 15.55
N LEU A 111 -16.18 4.10 15.41
CA LEU A 111 -16.87 4.00 14.13
C LEU A 111 -17.54 5.33 13.79
N GLY A 112 -17.20 5.88 12.63
CA GLY A 112 -17.71 7.16 12.15
C GLY A 112 -18.33 7.08 10.75
N PHE A 113 -19.48 7.76 10.55
CA PHE A 113 -20.21 7.71 9.29
C PHE A 113 -20.81 9.07 8.91
N ASP A 114 -20.54 9.54 7.71
CA ASP A 114 -21.30 10.61 7.04
C ASP A 114 -21.30 11.97 7.77
N TYR A 115 -20.18 12.45 8.28
CA TYR A 115 -20.11 13.76 8.92
C TYR A 115 -18.82 14.52 8.64
N LEU A 116 -18.84 15.81 8.94
CA LEU A 116 -17.71 16.71 8.89
C LEU A 116 -17.01 16.76 10.25
N VAL A 117 -15.69 16.89 10.22
CA VAL A 117 -14.86 17.24 11.38
C VAL A 117 -14.03 18.46 11.06
N SER A 118 -14.02 19.46 11.95
CA SER A 118 -13.19 20.64 11.81
C SER A 118 -12.61 21.05 13.16
N VAL A 119 -11.28 21.00 13.29
CA VAL A 119 -10.54 21.39 14.50
C VAL A 119 -9.45 22.37 14.09
N THR A 120 -9.69 23.67 14.32
CA THR A 120 -8.89 24.77 13.76
C THR A 120 -8.01 25.49 14.77
N GLY A 121 -8.14 25.22 16.06
CA GLY A 121 -7.35 25.86 17.12
C GLY A 121 -5.85 25.56 17.01
N THR A 122 -5.01 26.44 17.53
CA THR A 122 -3.56 26.26 17.58
C THR A 122 -3.19 25.07 18.45
N ASN A 123 -2.28 24.20 17.99
CA ASN A 123 -1.87 22.95 18.66
C ASN A 123 -3.05 22.01 18.95
N SER A 124 -4.12 22.09 18.17
CA SER A 124 -5.31 21.27 18.37
C SER A 124 -5.33 20.11 17.39
N LYS A 125 -5.99 19.02 17.79
CA LYS A 125 -6.05 17.78 17.01
C LYS A 125 -7.40 17.09 17.14
N VAL A 126 -7.71 16.26 16.16
CA VAL A 126 -8.97 15.50 16.16
C VAL A 126 -8.87 14.32 17.12
N TYR A 127 -7.80 13.53 17.08
CA TYR A 127 -7.66 12.28 17.79
C TYR A 127 -6.45 12.22 18.72
N GLU A 128 -6.65 11.62 19.89
CA GLU A 128 -5.61 11.07 20.76
C GLU A 128 -6.15 9.78 21.38
N LEU A 129 -6.04 8.68 20.64
CA LEU A 129 -6.72 7.44 20.96
C LEU A 129 -5.72 6.30 21.14
N TYR A 130 -5.91 5.55 22.23
CA TYR A 130 -5.08 4.41 22.62
C TYR A 130 -5.94 3.16 22.67
N ASP A 131 -5.54 2.10 21.97
CA ASP A 131 -6.13 0.78 22.18
C ASP A 131 -5.23 -0.05 23.11
N ALA A 132 -5.58 -0.10 24.40
CA ALA A 132 -4.82 -0.86 25.39
C ALA A 132 -4.88 -2.38 25.15
N THR A 133 -5.78 -2.87 24.30
CA THR A 133 -5.98 -4.30 24.00
C THR A 133 -5.32 -4.75 22.72
N GLY A 134 -5.15 -3.86 21.75
CA GLY A 134 -4.66 -4.18 20.40
C GLY A 134 -5.68 -4.96 19.55
N PHE A 135 -6.97 -4.94 19.88
CA PHE A 135 -8.01 -5.69 19.18
C PHE A 135 -9.12 -4.82 18.57
N ASN A 136 -9.13 -3.54 18.85
CA ASN A 136 -10.17 -2.62 18.41
C ASN A 136 -9.92 -2.06 17.01
N ALA A 137 -10.98 -1.57 16.39
CA ALA A 137 -10.98 -0.97 15.07
C ALA A 137 -11.15 0.56 15.13
N PHE A 138 -10.44 1.25 14.23
CA PHE A 138 -10.58 2.66 13.95
C PHE A 138 -11.12 2.81 12.53
N GLU A 139 -12.45 2.98 12.38
CA GLU A 139 -13.10 2.88 11.08
C GLU A 139 -13.99 4.09 10.79
N PHE A 140 -13.79 4.69 9.62
CA PHE A 140 -14.55 5.85 9.17
C PHE A 140 -15.01 5.68 7.72
N GLN A 141 -16.25 6.13 7.46
CA GLN A 141 -16.82 6.16 6.13
C GLN A 141 -17.35 7.55 5.80
N ARG A 142 -16.87 8.12 4.71
CA ARG A 142 -17.32 9.42 4.20
C ARG A 142 -17.20 10.52 5.25
N ILE A 143 -16.02 10.67 5.83
CA ILE A 143 -15.69 11.78 6.73
C ILE A 143 -15.03 12.89 5.94
N ASN A 144 -15.46 14.13 6.21
CA ASN A 144 -14.82 15.32 5.68
C ASN A 144 -14.05 16.01 6.82
N TYR A 145 -12.72 15.91 6.78
CA TYR A 145 -11.83 16.67 7.67
C TYR A 145 -11.59 18.05 7.05
N ASN A 146 -12.31 19.03 7.52
CA ASN A 146 -12.27 20.39 6.97
C ASN A 146 -11.42 21.31 7.83
N ASP A 147 -10.40 21.94 7.23
CA ASP A 147 -9.51 22.91 7.88
C ASP A 147 -8.88 22.43 9.21
N CYS A 148 -8.63 21.13 9.36
CA CYS A 148 -8.04 20.60 10.58
C CYS A 148 -6.57 21.03 10.72
N THR A 149 -6.18 21.47 11.92
CA THR A 149 -4.79 21.77 12.27
C THR A 149 -3.96 20.49 12.31
N SER A 150 -4.52 19.41 12.84
CA SER A 150 -3.93 18.05 12.87
C SER A 150 -5.04 17.02 13.01
N LEU A 151 -4.85 15.84 12.44
CA LEU A 151 -5.71 14.67 12.75
C LEU A 151 -5.28 14.00 14.06
N GLY A 152 -4.02 14.17 14.47
CA GLY A 152 -3.52 13.70 15.76
C GLY A 152 -2.90 12.32 15.75
N ASP A 153 -3.10 11.59 16.84
CA ASP A 153 -2.31 10.41 17.19
C ASP A 153 -3.21 9.21 17.51
N ILE A 154 -2.92 8.06 16.90
CA ILE A 154 -3.64 6.81 17.12
C ILE A 154 -2.64 5.72 17.50
N TYR A 155 -2.91 5.01 18.60
CA TYR A 155 -1.97 4.06 19.21
C TYR A 155 -2.54 2.65 19.27
N ASP A 156 -1.79 1.68 18.74
CA ASP A 156 -1.99 0.23 18.96
C ASP A 156 -3.34 -0.35 18.52
N TYR A 157 -4.09 0.33 17.64
CA TYR A 157 -5.30 -0.24 17.09
C TYR A 157 -5.01 -1.45 16.20
N ARG A 158 -5.89 -2.46 16.26
CA ARG A 158 -5.75 -3.63 15.41
C ARG A 158 -5.78 -3.27 13.94
N GLN A 159 -6.75 -2.45 13.55
CA GLN A 159 -6.96 -2.06 12.15
C GLN A 159 -7.53 -0.66 12.03
N GLY A 160 -7.23 -0.05 10.88
CA GLY A 160 -7.85 1.20 10.45
C GLY A 160 -8.52 1.03 9.09
N LEU A 161 -9.65 1.68 8.92
CA LEU A 161 -10.38 1.70 7.66
C LEU A 161 -10.99 3.08 7.42
N GLU A 162 -10.59 3.71 6.34
CA GLU A 162 -11.26 4.89 5.81
C GLU A 162 -11.79 4.60 4.41
N THR A 163 -13.10 4.72 4.21
CA THR A 163 -13.75 4.37 2.96
C THR A 163 -14.71 5.45 2.48
N GLY A 164 -14.94 5.47 1.17
CA GLY A 164 -15.89 6.37 0.53
C GLY A 164 -15.26 7.71 0.17
N THR A 165 -16.09 8.69 -0.11
CA THR A 165 -15.65 10.04 -0.47
C THR A 165 -15.35 10.79 0.81
N GLY A 166 -14.09 10.82 1.20
CA GLY A 166 -13.57 11.67 2.28
C GLY A 166 -12.91 12.91 1.70
N ARG A 167 -12.65 13.88 2.56
CA ARG A 167 -11.89 15.10 2.21
C ARG A 167 -10.91 15.38 3.33
N PHE A 168 -9.71 15.86 2.96
CA PHE A 168 -8.75 16.35 3.93
C PHE A 168 -8.47 17.83 3.65
N GLY A 169 -8.60 18.67 4.64
CA GLY A 169 -8.40 20.12 4.51
C GLY A 169 -7.60 20.71 5.67
N GLY A 170 -6.99 21.86 5.43
CA GLY A 170 -6.10 22.51 6.39
C GLY A 170 -4.69 21.92 6.36
N SER A 171 -4.20 21.50 7.51
CA SER A 171 -2.89 20.83 7.68
C SER A 171 -3.05 19.44 8.31
N PRO A 172 -3.91 18.57 7.77
CA PRO A 172 -4.19 17.29 8.38
C PRO A 172 -2.94 16.41 8.36
N SER A 173 -2.59 15.86 9.52
CA SER A 173 -1.53 14.88 9.68
C SER A 173 -1.98 13.87 10.70
N LEU A 174 -2.00 12.58 10.30
CA LEU A 174 -2.34 11.46 11.19
C LEU A 174 -1.08 10.68 11.53
N THR A 175 -0.75 10.59 12.82
CA THR A 175 0.37 9.81 13.30
C THR A 175 -0.11 8.46 13.83
N LEU A 176 0.44 7.39 13.27
CA LEU A 176 0.17 6.03 13.70
C LEU A 176 1.29 5.53 14.61
N HIS A 177 0.95 5.01 15.76
CA HIS A 177 1.90 4.52 16.76
C HIS A 177 1.66 3.05 17.08
N GLY A 178 2.71 2.37 17.60
CA GLY A 178 2.64 1.03 18.13
C GLY A 178 2.39 -0.04 17.06
N LEU A 179 1.70 -1.13 17.42
CA LEU A 179 1.59 -2.33 16.61
C LEU A 179 0.21 -2.47 15.95
N TRP A 180 0.17 -2.45 14.61
CA TRP A 180 -1.03 -2.61 13.80
C TRP A 180 -1.05 -4.00 13.14
N ILE A 181 -1.84 -4.95 13.67
CA ILE A 181 -1.84 -6.35 13.21
C ILE A 181 -2.82 -6.63 12.06
N GLY A 182 -3.90 -5.87 11.94
CA GLY A 182 -4.93 -6.03 10.90
C GLY A 182 -4.77 -5.10 9.69
N GLY A 183 -3.83 -4.17 9.77
CA GLY A 183 -3.53 -3.22 8.71
C GLY A 183 -4.33 -1.93 8.74
N TYR A 184 -4.00 -1.00 7.82
CA TYR A 184 -4.72 0.25 7.61
C TYR A 184 -5.09 0.37 6.13
N ARG A 185 -6.35 0.66 5.83
CA ARG A 185 -6.84 0.81 4.47
C ARG A 185 -7.54 2.15 4.28
N ILE A 186 -7.09 2.86 3.25
CA ILE A 186 -7.77 4.06 2.76
C ILE A 186 -8.26 3.77 1.36
N THR A 187 -9.56 3.90 1.12
CA THR A 187 -10.17 3.80 -0.21
C THR A 187 -11.07 4.99 -0.39
N THR A 188 -10.45 6.11 -0.75
CA THR A 188 -11.20 7.34 -0.74
C THR A 188 -10.79 8.24 -1.90
N SER A 189 -11.78 8.87 -2.50
CA SER A 189 -11.56 9.98 -3.41
C SER A 189 -11.45 11.25 -2.56
N ILE A 190 -10.27 11.84 -2.50
CA ILE A 190 -10.01 13.05 -1.70
C ILE A 190 -10.07 14.26 -2.61
N VAL A 191 -10.96 15.17 -2.28
CA VAL A 191 -10.95 16.50 -2.90
C VAL A 191 -10.11 17.41 -2.02
N ARG A 192 -9.16 18.09 -2.63
CA ARG A 192 -8.21 19.00 -1.99
C ARG A 192 -8.87 20.16 -1.25
N SER A 193 -8.35 20.45 -0.05
CA SER A 193 -8.44 21.74 0.62
C SER A 193 -7.24 21.95 1.58
N MET A 194 -6.07 21.35 1.26
CA MET A 194 -4.90 21.44 2.13
C MET A 194 -4.21 22.78 1.98
N SER A 195 -3.63 23.27 3.07
CA SER A 195 -2.84 24.50 3.07
C SER A 195 -1.54 24.30 2.30
N ASP A 196 -1.19 25.24 1.43
CA ASP A 196 0.07 25.23 0.68
C ASP A 196 1.31 25.34 1.57
N THR A 197 1.15 25.80 2.82
CA THR A 197 2.24 25.94 3.79
C THR A 197 2.43 24.70 4.66
N THR A 198 1.60 23.68 4.52
CA THR A 198 1.70 22.45 5.30
C THR A 198 2.97 21.69 4.93
N THR A 199 3.75 21.31 5.95
CA THR A 199 4.98 20.50 5.83
C THR A 199 4.88 19.14 6.49
N GLU A 200 3.89 18.95 7.37
CA GLU A 200 3.67 17.66 8.04
C GLU A 200 3.08 16.62 7.06
N PRO A 201 3.58 15.39 7.09
CA PRO A 201 3.04 14.32 6.26
C PRO A 201 1.55 14.07 6.53
N LEU A 202 0.80 13.69 5.50
CA LEU A 202 -0.60 13.29 5.70
C LEU A 202 -0.70 12.05 6.60
N PHE A 203 0.21 11.07 6.41
CA PHE A 203 0.36 9.90 7.28
C PHE A 203 1.80 9.78 7.77
N LYS A 204 1.98 9.63 9.07
CA LYS A 204 3.29 9.64 9.73
C LYS A 204 3.48 8.44 10.63
N ALA A 205 4.69 7.89 10.63
CA ALA A 205 5.11 6.90 11.62
C ALA A 205 5.46 7.59 12.94
N GLY A 206 4.76 7.20 13.99
CA GLY A 206 5.06 7.61 15.36
C GLY A 206 5.96 6.62 16.09
N ALA A 207 6.03 6.75 17.42
CA ALA A 207 6.86 5.89 18.25
C ALA A 207 6.44 4.41 18.13
N LEU A 208 7.42 3.52 17.92
CA LEU A 208 7.26 2.06 17.85
C LEU A 208 6.27 1.60 16.75
N PHE A 209 5.95 2.46 15.78
CA PHE A 209 5.03 2.08 14.71
C PHE A 209 5.53 0.88 13.92
N GLN A 210 4.71 -0.16 13.87
CA GLN A 210 4.90 -1.35 13.04
C GLN A 210 3.57 -1.80 12.45
N MET A 211 3.57 -2.02 11.15
CA MET A 211 2.44 -2.55 10.40
C MET A 211 2.67 -4.02 10.08
N ASN A 212 2.05 -4.95 10.82
CA ASN A 212 2.24 -6.39 10.61
C ASN A 212 1.35 -7.00 9.51
N SER A 213 0.58 -6.19 8.83
CA SER A 213 -0.22 -6.59 7.69
C SER A 213 0.09 -5.69 6.51
N ARG A 214 -0.81 -4.80 6.14
CA ARG A 214 -0.61 -3.89 5.02
C ARG A 214 -1.13 -2.50 5.34
N PHE A 215 -0.43 -1.49 4.86
CA PHE A 215 -0.98 -0.17 4.67
C PHE A 215 -1.37 -0.05 3.19
N LEU A 216 -2.65 0.07 2.91
CA LEU A 216 -3.18 0.17 1.55
C LEU A 216 -3.85 1.51 1.37
N THR A 217 -3.38 2.29 0.40
CA THR A 217 -4.07 3.51 -0.04
C THR A 217 -4.43 3.45 -1.51
N ASP A 218 -5.61 3.99 -1.81
CA ASP A 218 -6.21 4.21 -3.11
C ASP A 218 -6.83 5.61 -3.03
N ILE A 219 -6.00 6.64 -3.23
CA ILE A 219 -6.37 8.03 -2.94
C ILE A 219 -6.08 8.96 -4.12
N ASN A 220 -6.92 9.97 -4.27
CA ASN A 220 -6.70 11.12 -5.14
C ASN A 220 -6.47 12.35 -4.27
N VAL A 221 -5.24 12.89 -4.27
CA VAL A 221 -4.84 13.94 -3.35
C VAL A 221 -3.99 15.01 -4.06
N ASP A 222 -4.27 16.25 -3.73
CA ASP A 222 -3.44 17.38 -4.12
C ASP A 222 -2.75 17.93 -2.86
N LEU A 223 -1.49 17.60 -2.67
CA LEU A 223 -0.70 17.92 -1.49
C LEU A 223 -0.32 19.41 -1.47
N GLY A 224 -0.10 19.94 -0.29
CA GLY A 224 0.59 21.22 -0.13
C GLY A 224 2.00 21.18 -0.72
N THR A 225 2.57 22.33 -1.07
CA THR A 225 3.83 22.45 -1.83
C THR A 225 4.99 21.67 -1.22
N LEU A 226 5.07 21.59 0.12
CA LEU A 226 6.12 20.89 0.85
C LEU A 226 5.63 19.66 1.63
N GLN A 227 4.35 19.32 1.53
CA GLN A 227 3.76 18.24 2.30
C GLN A 227 4.11 16.87 1.72
N PRO A 228 4.69 15.94 2.50
CA PRO A 228 4.75 14.53 2.12
C PRO A 228 3.37 13.86 2.19
N LEU A 229 3.17 12.84 1.38
CA LEU A 229 1.99 11.98 1.50
C LEU A 229 2.14 11.03 2.69
N ILE A 230 3.24 10.32 2.75
CA ILE A 230 3.52 9.30 3.75
C ILE A 230 4.98 9.43 4.22
N ASP A 231 5.18 9.46 5.52
CA ASP A 231 6.48 9.39 6.17
C ASP A 231 6.60 8.08 6.96
N PHE A 232 6.77 6.98 6.24
CA PHE A 232 7.06 5.65 6.78
C PHE A 232 8.42 5.18 6.27
N ALA A 233 9.09 4.33 7.06
CA ALA A 233 10.35 3.70 6.68
C ALA A 233 10.15 2.19 6.42
N PRO A 234 11.03 1.51 5.65
CA PRO A 234 10.96 0.07 5.43
C PRO A 234 10.87 -0.75 6.74
N ALA A 235 11.54 -0.30 7.79
CA ALA A 235 11.53 -0.94 9.11
C ALA A 235 10.13 -0.92 9.79
N ASN A 236 9.21 -0.08 9.34
CA ASN A 236 7.84 -0.07 9.83
C ASN A 236 7.00 -1.25 9.29
N PHE A 237 7.53 -2.02 8.34
CA PHE A 237 6.85 -3.15 7.69
C PHE A 237 7.62 -4.46 7.90
N PRO A 238 7.63 -5.03 9.12
CA PRO A 238 8.28 -6.30 9.39
C PRO A 238 7.48 -7.48 8.82
N ASN A 239 8.08 -8.67 8.78
CA ASN A 239 7.39 -9.95 8.54
C ASN A 239 6.55 -9.99 7.26
N ALA A 240 7.10 -9.53 6.14
CA ALA A 240 6.43 -9.53 4.84
C ALA A 240 5.19 -8.62 4.74
N SER A 241 5.00 -7.71 5.67
CA SER A 241 3.99 -6.66 5.55
C SER A 241 4.36 -5.64 4.47
N THR A 242 3.37 -4.96 3.91
CA THR A 242 3.57 -4.11 2.73
C THR A 242 2.95 -2.72 2.84
N LEU A 243 3.63 -1.73 2.25
CA LEU A 243 3.06 -0.45 1.86
C LEU A 243 2.54 -0.57 0.42
N GLN A 244 1.22 -0.51 0.24
CA GLN A 244 0.59 -0.63 -1.06
C GLN A 244 -0.05 0.69 -1.48
N LEU A 245 0.50 1.33 -2.52
CA LEU A 245 -0.08 2.49 -3.17
C LEU A 245 -0.63 2.06 -4.53
N LYS A 246 -1.96 2.05 -4.67
CA LYS A 246 -2.64 1.53 -5.86
C LYS A 246 -3.62 2.54 -6.40
N ASN A 247 -3.52 2.83 -7.70
CA ASN A 247 -4.40 3.77 -8.39
C ASN A 247 -4.47 5.16 -7.72
N CYS A 248 -3.39 5.56 -7.06
CA CYS A 248 -3.29 6.87 -6.43
C CYS A 248 -3.07 7.95 -7.50
N GLU A 249 -3.74 9.08 -7.32
CA GLU A 249 -3.45 10.30 -8.06
C GLU A 249 -2.91 11.35 -7.08
N VAL A 250 -1.63 11.68 -7.21
CA VAL A 250 -0.96 12.63 -6.32
C VAL A 250 -0.48 13.83 -7.13
N THR A 251 -1.01 14.99 -6.79
CA THR A 251 -0.61 16.26 -7.40
C THR A 251 -0.06 17.22 -6.33
N ARG A 252 0.65 18.24 -6.79
CA ARG A 252 0.98 19.46 -6.03
C ARG A 252 0.54 20.65 -6.87
N ASP A 253 -0.30 21.51 -6.33
CA ASP A 253 -0.89 22.63 -7.08
C ASP A 253 -1.53 22.20 -8.41
N GLY A 254 -2.22 21.06 -8.41
CA GLY A 254 -2.88 20.47 -9.57
C GLY A 254 -1.95 19.86 -10.62
N VAL A 255 -0.64 19.75 -10.36
CA VAL A 255 0.35 19.19 -11.27
C VAL A 255 0.88 17.86 -10.73
N TYR A 256 0.91 16.82 -11.57
CA TYR A 256 1.54 15.55 -11.20
C TYR A 256 3.03 15.78 -10.92
N SER A 257 3.45 15.38 -9.73
CA SER A 257 4.85 15.45 -9.32
C SER A 257 5.55 14.14 -9.67
N SER A 258 6.77 14.22 -10.19
CA SER A 258 7.68 13.06 -10.34
C SER A 258 8.68 12.98 -9.18
N ASP A 259 8.49 13.78 -8.16
CA ASP A 259 9.42 13.92 -7.03
C ASP A 259 9.05 12.99 -5.87
N ASP A 260 9.26 11.68 -6.08
CA ASP A 260 8.98 10.65 -5.07
C ASP A 260 9.67 10.91 -3.74
N VAL A 261 10.88 11.50 -3.75
CA VAL A 261 11.67 11.75 -2.54
C VAL A 261 10.98 12.71 -1.58
N ASN A 262 10.24 13.69 -2.10
CA ASN A 262 9.49 14.62 -1.26
C ASN A 262 8.06 14.15 -0.97
N ILE A 263 7.55 13.18 -1.73
CA ILE A 263 6.22 12.57 -1.49
C ILE A 263 6.34 11.42 -0.49
N LEU A 264 7.41 10.63 -0.58
CA LEU A 264 7.71 9.45 0.24
C LEU A 264 9.16 9.54 0.75
N PRO A 265 9.46 10.41 1.72
CA PRO A 265 10.84 10.79 2.04
C PRO A 265 11.71 9.64 2.60
N ASN A 266 11.10 8.65 3.25
CA ASN A 266 11.82 7.60 3.97
C ASN A 266 11.58 6.18 3.45
N ILE A 267 10.82 6.01 2.37
CA ILE A 267 10.57 4.72 1.74
C ILE A 267 10.61 4.85 0.21
N LEU A 268 11.45 4.04 -0.42
CA LEU A 268 11.61 4.06 -1.86
C LEU A 268 10.75 2.98 -2.52
N LYS A 269 10.38 3.20 -3.79
CA LYS A 269 9.68 2.19 -4.59
C LYS A 269 10.46 0.88 -4.76
N SER A 270 11.80 0.93 -4.61
CA SER A 270 12.68 -0.23 -4.66
C SER A 270 12.77 -1.01 -3.34
N ASP A 271 12.26 -0.47 -2.26
CA ASP A 271 12.29 -1.15 -0.97
C ASP A 271 11.34 -2.35 -0.96
N LEU A 272 11.74 -3.44 -0.31
CA LEU A 272 10.98 -4.70 -0.29
C LEU A 272 9.51 -4.56 0.15
N PRO A 273 9.16 -3.72 1.15
CA PRO A 273 7.76 -3.54 1.52
C PRO A 273 6.94 -2.73 0.52
N SER A 274 7.56 -2.09 -0.47
CA SER A 274 6.87 -1.19 -1.40
C SER A 274 6.16 -1.93 -2.53
N TYR A 275 4.87 -1.67 -2.71
CA TYR A 275 4.08 -2.15 -3.83
C TYR A 275 3.24 -1.01 -4.40
N PHE A 276 3.75 -0.35 -5.46
CA PHE A 276 3.16 0.83 -6.07
C PHE A 276 2.73 0.52 -7.49
N LYS A 277 1.41 0.57 -7.77
CA LYS A 277 0.87 0.15 -9.07
C LYS A 277 -0.26 1.06 -9.55
N GLY A 278 -0.21 1.45 -10.82
CA GLY A 278 -1.26 2.23 -11.45
C GLY A 278 -1.36 3.68 -10.95
N ASN A 279 -0.30 4.21 -10.37
CA ASN A 279 -0.29 5.55 -9.79
C ASN A 279 0.08 6.62 -10.80
N ASN A 280 -0.43 7.84 -10.58
CA ASN A 280 0.00 9.08 -11.21
C ASN A 280 0.59 10.01 -10.14
N GLY A 281 1.69 10.68 -10.43
CA GLY A 281 2.38 11.55 -9.47
C GLY A 281 3.24 10.84 -8.43
N ILE A 282 3.23 9.52 -8.42
CA ILE A 282 4.15 8.64 -7.68
C ILE A 282 4.66 7.59 -8.66
N SER A 283 5.96 7.32 -8.65
CA SER A 283 6.53 6.24 -9.48
C SER A 283 5.98 4.88 -9.08
N ASN A 284 5.63 4.07 -10.08
CA ASN A 284 5.19 2.70 -9.83
C ASN A 284 6.40 1.80 -9.53
N THR A 285 6.19 0.81 -8.66
CA THR A 285 7.15 -0.26 -8.44
C THR A 285 7.26 -1.08 -9.72
N PHE A 286 8.49 -1.27 -10.18
CA PHE A 286 8.79 -2.15 -11.29
C PHE A 286 9.50 -3.38 -10.73
N VAL A 287 8.75 -4.45 -10.53
CA VAL A 287 9.32 -5.70 -10.00
C VAL A 287 10.01 -6.44 -11.13
N GLY A 288 11.32 -6.56 -11.02
CA GLY A 288 12.12 -7.21 -12.04
C GLY A 288 13.62 -6.97 -11.90
N GLY A 289 14.37 -7.40 -12.88
CA GLY A 289 15.80 -7.21 -12.94
C GLY A 289 16.41 -7.77 -14.22
N VAL A 290 17.57 -7.25 -14.56
CA VAL A 290 18.39 -7.72 -15.67
C VAL A 290 19.72 -8.21 -15.12
N ASN A 291 20.18 -9.37 -15.58
CA ASN A 291 21.50 -9.90 -15.27
C ASN A 291 22.28 -10.07 -16.58
N SER A 292 23.34 -9.31 -16.73
CA SER A 292 24.10 -9.22 -17.99
C SER A 292 25.54 -9.69 -17.82
N VAL A 293 26.06 -10.41 -18.80
CA VAL A 293 27.49 -10.77 -18.90
C VAL A 293 28.29 -9.50 -19.17
N ILE A 294 29.17 -9.15 -18.24
CA ILE A 294 30.08 -8.00 -18.38
C ILE A 294 31.54 -8.40 -18.64
N SER A 295 31.87 -9.67 -18.39
CA SER A 295 33.14 -10.27 -18.71
C SER A 295 32.96 -11.73 -19.08
N GLU A 296 33.58 -12.15 -20.12
CA GLU A 296 33.48 -13.51 -20.65
C GLU A 296 34.27 -14.47 -19.78
N GLU A 297 33.67 -15.61 -19.47
CA GLU A 297 34.30 -16.77 -18.85
C GLU A 297 33.88 -18.01 -19.62
N THR A 298 34.73 -19.03 -19.60
CA THR A 298 34.52 -20.22 -20.41
C THR A 298 33.88 -21.33 -19.56
N THR A 299 32.67 -21.72 -19.94
CA THR A 299 32.00 -22.93 -19.41
C THR A 299 32.70 -24.17 -19.92
N ILE A 300 33.33 -24.94 -19.04
CA ILE A 300 34.07 -26.14 -19.39
C ILE A 300 33.10 -27.31 -19.60
N VAL A 301 33.02 -27.78 -20.82
CA VAL A 301 32.20 -28.92 -21.22
C VAL A 301 33.01 -30.21 -21.11
N VAL A 302 32.81 -30.98 -20.06
CA VAL A 302 33.52 -32.24 -19.80
C VAL A 302 32.91 -33.42 -20.59
N ALA A 303 31.61 -33.43 -20.76
CA ALA A 303 30.88 -34.45 -21.47
C ALA A 303 29.78 -33.85 -22.34
N GLY A 304 29.73 -34.21 -23.60
CA GLY A 304 28.68 -33.82 -24.53
C GLY A 304 27.30 -34.25 -24.03
N SER A 305 26.27 -33.47 -24.37
CA SER A 305 24.87 -33.66 -23.98
C SER A 305 24.58 -33.50 -22.47
N THR A 306 25.56 -33.05 -21.67
CA THR A 306 25.37 -32.68 -20.26
C THR A 306 25.20 -31.17 -20.11
N TYR A 307 24.24 -30.78 -19.29
CA TYR A 307 24.04 -29.37 -18.97
C TYR A 307 25.03 -28.87 -17.90
N TYR A 308 25.62 -27.76 -18.17
CA TYR A 308 26.50 -27.02 -17.26
C TYR A 308 25.91 -25.63 -17.01
N ASP A 309 26.15 -25.08 -15.84
CA ASP A 309 25.81 -23.69 -15.56
C ASP A 309 26.66 -22.79 -16.46
N LEU A 310 26.02 -21.79 -17.04
CA LEU A 310 26.70 -20.87 -17.93
C LEU A 310 27.61 -19.96 -17.11
N GLU A 311 28.93 -20.08 -17.35
CA GLU A 311 29.96 -19.29 -16.69
C GLU A 311 30.03 -17.88 -17.31
N GLY A 312 30.42 -16.91 -16.50
CA GLY A 312 30.57 -15.51 -16.88
C GLY A 312 30.58 -14.61 -15.66
N VAL A 313 31.15 -13.42 -15.76
CA VAL A 313 30.97 -12.41 -14.73
C VAL A 313 29.70 -11.64 -15.04
N PHE A 314 28.68 -11.79 -14.23
CA PHE A 314 27.38 -11.18 -14.40
C PHE A 314 27.24 -9.91 -13.54
N LEU A 315 26.53 -8.93 -14.07
CA LEU A 315 26.16 -7.70 -13.37
C LEU A 315 24.63 -7.50 -13.41
N GLY A 316 24.03 -7.44 -12.25
CA GLY A 316 22.63 -7.09 -12.11
C GLY A 316 22.40 -5.60 -12.26
N THR A 317 21.39 -5.23 -13.05
CA THR A 317 20.95 -3.83 -13.24
C THR A 317 19.44 -3.72 -13.17
N GLY A 318 18.92 -2.57 -12.74
CA GLY A 318 17.49 -2.32 -12.62
C GLY A 318 16.80 -3.30 -11.68
N LEU A 319 17.51 -3.77 -10.64
CA LEU A 319 17.02 -4.76 -9.70
C LEU A 319 15.99 -4.12 -8.77
N GLN A 320 14.76 -4.63 -8.81
CA GLN A 320 13.69 -4.27 -7.88
C GLN A 320 13.00 -5.55 -7.40
N HIS A 321 13.01 -5.80 -6.11
CA HIS A 321 12.62 -7.06 -5.48
C HIS A 321 13.42 -8.28 -5.98
N PHE A 322 14.58 -8.02 -6.56
CA PHE A 322 15.54 -9.04 -6.99
C PHE A 322 16.95 -8.70 -6.51
N SER A 323 17.75 -9.73 -6.33
CA SER A 323 19.21 -9.62 -6.21
C SER A 323 19.87 -10.43 -7.32
N ALA A 324 21.03 -9.99 -7.75
CA ALA A 324 21.85 -10.70 -8.72
C ALA A 324 23.20 -11.04 -8.12
N SER A 325 23.75 -12.18 -8.51
CA SER A 325 25.11 -12.60 -8.13
C SER A 325 26.03 -12.69 -9.35
N ALA A 326 27.31 -12.56 -9.12
CA ALA A 326 28.31 -12.61 -10.18
C ALA A 326 28.37 -13.97 -10.91
N ASP A 327 27.86 -15.03 -10.30
CA ASP A 327 27.74 -16.39 -10.87
C ASP A 327 26.45 -16.60 -11.68
N GLY A 328 25.78 -15.53 -12.09
CA GLY A 328 24.65 -15.58 -13.01
C GLY A 328 23.29 -15.93 -12.39
N LYS A 329 23.13 -15.90 -11.05
CA LYS A 329 21.83 -16.09 -10.42
C LYS A 329 21.08 -14.78 -10.32
N LEU A 330 19.76 -14.84 -10.56
CA LEU A 330 18.82 -13.75 -10.32
C LEU A 330 17.77 -14.25 -9.34
N THR A 331 17.85 -13.76 -8.09
CA THR A 331 17.07 -14.24 -6.94
C THR A 331 15.90 -13.32 -6.68
N HIS A 332 14.70 -13.87 -6.57
CA HIS A 332 13.49 -13.16 -6.16
C HIS A 332 13.47 -12.93 -4.65
N LEU A 333 13.28 -11.70 -4.22
CA LEU A 333 13.27 -11.31 -2.80
C LEU A 333 11.85 -10.99 -2.31
N GLY A 334 10.87 -10.93 -3.21
CA GLY A 334 9.48 -10.68 -2.85
C GLY A 334 8.88 -11.85 -2.08
N THR A 335 8.09 -11.54 -1.08
CA THR A 335 7.48 -12.51 -0.15
C THR A 335 6.20 -13.16 -0.70
N THR A 336 5.71 -12.67 -1.82
CA THR A 336 4.50 -13.20 -2.48
C THR A 336 4.88 -13.87 -3.78
N PRO A 337 4.41 -15.10 -4.04
CA PRO A 337 4.58 -15.75 -5.34
C PRO A 337 4.06 -14.85 -6.45
N THR A 338 4.89 -14.58 -7.43
CA THR A 338 4.57 -13.63 -8.51
C THR A 338 4.86 -14.25 -9.87
N GLU A 339 3.95 -14.00 -10.82
CA GLU A 339 4.10 -14.46 -12.20
C GLU A 339 4.96 -13.48 -12.99
N TYR A 340 5.96 -13.99 -13.68
CA TYR A 340 6.94 -13.22 -14.43
C TYR A 340 7.03 -13.63 -15.90
N GLU A 341 7.36 -12.67 -16.73
CA GLU A 341 7.98 -12.89 -18.04
C GLU A 341 9.50 -12.98 -17.88
N ILE A 342 10.08 -14.06 -18.37
CA ILE A 342 11.52 -14.30 -18.38
C ILE A 342 11.99 -14.22 -19.82
N THR A 343 12.92 -13.32 -20.09
CA THR A 343 13.52 -13.13 -21.42
C THR A 343 15.03 -13.32 -21.34
N ALA A 344 15.63 -14.11 -22.23
CA ALA A 344 17.07 -14.16 -22.41
C ALA A 344 17.45 -13.85 -23.85
N VAL A 345 18.52 -13.10 -24.02
CA VAL A 345 19.21 -12.89 -25.31
C VAL A 345 20.68 -13.23 -25.09
N LEU A 346 21.14 -14.29 -25.73
CA LEU A 346 22.47 -14.83 -25.53
C LEU A 346 23.20 -14.94 -26.86
N VAL A 347 24.48 -14.63 -26.84
CA VAL A 347 25.42 -14.94 -27.90
C VAL A 347 26.49 -15.84 -27.30
N LEU A 348 26.53 -17.09 -27.76
CA LEU A 348 27.44 -18.11 -27.25
C LEU A 348 28.45 -18.48 -28.33
N GLU A 349 29.73 -18.42 -27.99
CA GLU A 349 30.85 -18.88 -28.80
C GLU A 349 31.17 -20.34 -28.47
N SER A 350 31.45 -21.14 -29.49
CA SER A 350 31.98 -22.52 -29.40
C SER A 350 32.65 -22.90 -30.73
N THR A 351 32.85 -24.17 -30.97
CA THR A 351 33.43 -24.64 -32.24
C THR A 351 32.37 -24.65 -33.35
N GLN A 352 32.77 -24.28 -34.57
CA GLN A 352 31.91 -24.26 -35.73
C GLN A 352 31.24 -25.64 -35.95
N ASN A 353 29.92 -25.63 -36.25
CA ASN A 353 29.02 -26.76 -36.40
C ASN A 353 28.65 -27.50 -35.10
N ASP A 354 29.08 -27.03 -33.94
CA ASP A 354 28.52 -27.52 -32.69
C ASP A 354 27.01 -27.16 -32.58
N ASP A 355 26.23 -28.06 -32.05
CA ASP A 355 24.81 -27.82 -31.71
C ASP A 355 24.71 -27.49 -30.22
N LEU A 356 24.47 -26.25 -29.90
CA LEU A 356 24.32 -25.80 -28.53
C LEU A 356 22.83 -25.78 -28.15
N THR A 357 22.53 -26.22 -26.93
CA THR A 357 21.22 -26.06 -26.32
C THR A 357 21.34 -25.27 -25.03
N VAL A 358 20.47 -24.29 -24.86
CA VAL A 358 20.36 -23.50 -23.64
C VAL A 358 18.99 -23.68 -22.99
N ARG A 359 18.91 -23.56 -21.68
CA ARG A 359 17.66 -23.55 -20.90
C ARG A 359 17.84 -22.75 -19.63
N PHE A 360 16.74 -22.44 -18.98
CA PHE A 360 16.72 -22.02 -17.57
C PHE A 360 16.59 -23.21 -16.63
N ARG A 361 17.17 -23.08 -15.45
CA ARG A 361 16.78 -23.85 -14.25
C ARG A 361 16.35 -22.91 -13.15
N LYS A 362 15.45 -23.36 -12.32
CA LYS A 362 14.96 -22.67 -11.13
C LYS A 362 15.45 -23.40 -9.88
N TRP A 363 15.99 -22.67 -8.92
CA TRP A 363 16.09 -23.15 -7.55
C TRP A 363 14.75 -22.87 -6.87
N ASP A 364 14.12 -23.91 -6.38
CA ASP A 364 12.93 -23.84 -5.53
C ASP A 364 13.39 -23.81 -4.08
N ASN A 365 13.36 -22.64 -3.48
CA ASN A 365 13.84 -22.43 -2.12
C ASN A 365 13.00 -23.20 -1.08
N SER A 366 11.69 -23.33 -1.31
CA SER A 366 10.78 -24.02 -0.40
C SER A 366 11.02 -25.52 -0.38
N ALA A 367 11.32 -26.12 -1.53
CA ALA A 367 11.60 -27.54 -1.67
C ALA A 367 13.10 -27.88 -1.52
N GLY A 368 13.99 -26.88 -1.60
CA GLY A 368 15.45 -27.07 -1.54
C GLY A 368 16.03 -27.86 -2.71
N VAL A 369 15.44 -27.71 -3.90
CA VAL A 369 15.81 -28.48 -5.11
C VAL A 369 15.90 -27.62 -6.36
N PHE A 370 16.70 -28.05 -7.31
CA PHE A 370 16.69 -27.49 -8.66
C PHE A 370 15.58 -28.11 -9.51
N ILE A 371 14.84 -27.26 -10.20
CA ILE A 371 13.83 -27.63 -11.20
C ILE A 371 14.35 -27.21 -12.57
N ASN A 372 14.50 -28.15 -13.47
CA ASN A 372 14.85 -27.86 -14.86
C ASN A 372 13.61 -27.35 -15.60
N LEU A 373 13.75 -26.21 -16.24
CA LEU A 373 12.67 -25.61 -17.03
C LEU A 373 12.82 -26.06 -18.49
N ASP A 374 12.60 -27.36 -18.76
CA ASP A 374 12.85 -27.98 -20.08
C ASP A 374 11.99 -27.34 -21.20
N TYR A 375 10.86 -26.73 -20.85
CA TYR A 375 10.05 -25.96 -21.82
C TYR A 375 10.72 -24.66 -22.29
N THR A 376 11.86 -24.28 -21.70
CA THR A 376 12.67 -23.14 -22.12
C THR A 376 13.80 -23.52 -23.06
N GLU A 377 13.96 -24.81 -23.36
CA GLU A 377 15.07 -25.31 -24.20
C GLU A 377 15.02 -24.72 -25.61
N GLN A 378 16.16 -24.20 -26.05
CA GLN A 378 16.39 -23.82 -27.44
C GLN A 378 17.71 -24.41 -27.91
N THR A 379 17.72 -24.95 -29.14
CA THR A 379 18.91 -25.50 -29.79
C THR A 379 19.26 -24.63 -31.01
N ARG A 380 20.54 -24.30 -31.17
CA ARG A 380 21.09 -23.58 -32.32
C ARG A 380 22.43 -24.14 -32.70
N GLN A 381 22.69 -24.20 -34.01
CA GLN A 381 24.01 -24.54 -34.52
C GLN A 381 24.91 -23.32 -34.48
N VAL A 382 26.17 -23.54 -34.10
CA VAL A 382 27.21 -22.56 -34.14
C VAL A 382 27.66 -22.32 -35.60
N ASN A 383 27.55 -21.10 -36.06
CA ASN A 383 27.90 -20.72 -37.43
C ASN A 383 29.01 -19.68 -37.41
N ASN A 384 29.85 -19.74 -38.45
CA ASN A 384 30.84 -18.70 -38.65
C ASN A 384 30.16 -17.43 -39.13
N LEU A 385 30.11 -16.42 -38.26
CA LEU A 385 29.57 -15.10 -38.58
C LEU A 385 30.65 -14.18 -39.13
N GLN A 386 30.23 -13.10 -39.78
CA GLN A 386 31.11 -12.10 -40.33
C GLN A 386 32.11 -11.55 -39.27
N GLY A 387 33.40 -11.74 -39.49
CA GLY A 387 34.43 -11.39 -38.51
C GLY A 387 35.23 -12.58 -37.96
N GLY A 388 34.94 -13.81 -38.38
CA GLY A 388 35.71 -15.02 -38.01
C GLY A 388 35.39 -15.56 -36.62
N ARG A 389 34.23 -15.23 -36.08
CA ARG A 389 33.74 -15.75 -34.78
C ARG A 389 32.70 -16.83 -35.03
N ASP A 390 32.85 -17.93 -34.32
CA ASP A 390 31.94 -19.07 -34.38
C ASP A 390 30.92 -18.99 -33.24
N VAL A 391 29.72 -18.44 -33.53
CA VAL A 391 28.72 -18.10 -32.53
C VAL A 391 27.33 -18.67 -32.85
N ALA A 392 26.54 -18.88 -31.81
CA ALA A 392 25.09 -19.13 -31.86
C ALA A 392 24.32 -18.10 -31.05
N THR A 393 23.22 -17.59 -31.59
CA THR A 393 22.37 -16.60 -30.90
C THR A 393 21.06 -17.21 -30.47
N PHE A 394 20.66 -16.95 -29.24
CA PHE A 394 19.44 -17.46 -28.62
C PHE A 394 18.55 -16.30 -28.16
N THR A 395 17.24 -16.50 -28.30
CA THR A 395 16.24 -15.62 -27.70
C THR A 395 15.17 -16.49 -27.07
N ILE A 396 15.06 -16.44 -25.74
CA ILE A 396 14.08 -17.20 -24.96
C ILE A 396 13.09 -16.20 -24.37
N ILE A 397 11.78 -16.45 -24.51
CA ILE A 397 10.72 -15.66 -23.90
C ILE A 397 9.70 -16.65 -23.33
N VAL A 398 9.56 -16.69 -22.02
CA VAL A 398 8.69 -17.63 -21.32
C VAL A 398 8.03 -16.96 -20.09
N GLY A 399 6.96 -17.58 -19.59
CA GLY A 399 6.36 -17.24 -18.31
C GLY A 399 6.79 -18.21 -17.20
N GLY A 400 6.79 -17.73 -15.97
CA GLY A 400 7.08 -18.57 -14.80
C GLY A 400 6.67 -17.90 -13.50
N VAL A 401 6.53 -18.69 -12.44
CA VAL A 401 6.25 -18.22 -11.08
C VAL A 401 7.50 -18.37 -10.23
N LEU A 402 7.85 -17.33 -9.49
CA LEU A 402 8.93 -17.33 -8.50
C LEU A 402 8.37 -17.04 -7.12
N ASP A 403 8.75 -17.88 -6.16
CA ASP A 403 8.51 -17.70 -4.73
C ASP A 403 9.67 -16.96 -4.06
N GLU A 404 9.53 -16.65 -2.80
CA GLU A 404 10.55 -15.96 -2.02
C GLU A 404 11.86 -16.77 -1.99
N ASN A 405 12.97 -16.10 -2.35
CA ASN A 405 14.32 -16.68 -2.47
C ASN A 405 14.48 -17.77 -3.54
N ASP A 406 13.49 -17.95 -4.43
CA ASP A 406 13.73 -18.68 -5.66
C ASP A 406 14.72 -17.94 -6.54
N PHE A 407 15.58 -18.66 -7.26
CA PHE A 407 16.43 -18.01 -8.25
C PHE A 407 16.44 -18.73 -9.60
N LEU A 408 16.69 -17.97 -10.63
CA LEU A 408 16.89 -18.43 -12.00
C LEU A 408 18.37 -18.40 -12.35
N GLN A 409 18.79 -19.41 -13.11
CA GLN A 409 20.14 -19.54 -13.67
C GLN A 409 20.07 -20.14 -15.06
N LEU A 410 20.98 -19.70 -15.95
CA LEU A 410 21.12 -20.23 -17.29
C LEU A 410 22.01 -21.48 -17.28
N GLN A 411 21.62 -22.46 -18.09
CA GLN A 411 22.43 -23.64 -18.39
C GLN A 411 22.63 -23.79 -19.89
N ALA A 412 23.78 -24.31 -20.26
CA ALA A 412 24.09 -24.65 -21.64
C ALA A 412 24.68 -26.05 -21.75
N ARG A 413 24.48 -26.69 -22.91
CA ARG A 413 25.14 -27.97 -23.28
C ARG A 413 25.55 -27.94 -24.75
N ASN A 414 26.60 -28.68 -25.08
CA ASN A 414 26.97 -28.99 -26.45
C ASN A 414 26.41 -30.42 -26.78
N ASN A 415 25.59 -30.55 -27.81
CA ASN A 415 24.87 -31.80 -28.09
C ASN A 415 25.71 -32.79 -28.87
N ASN A 416 26.66 -32.35 -29.69
CA ASN A 416 27.41 -33.18 -30.63
C ASN A 416 28.92 -33.11 -30.42
N GLY A 417 29.38 -32.43 -29.36
CA GLY A 417 30.77 -32.30 -29.01
C GLY A 417 31.02 -32.05 -27.52
N ASN A 418 32.27 -31.80 -27.19
CA ASN A 418 32.73 -31.41 -25.90
C ASN A 418 33.52 -30.12 -25.90
N SER A 419 33.36 -29.35 -26.98
CA SER A 419 33.96 -27.99 -27.07
C SER A 419 33.34 -27.12 -25.98
N ASN A 420 34.17 -26.28 -25.38
CA ASN A 420 33.75 -25.34 -24.37
C ASN A 420 32.85 -24.27 -24.96
N ILE A 421 32.04 -23.66 -24.06
CA ILE A 421 31.05 -22.63 -24.41
C ILE A 421 31.44 -21.34 -23.69
N THR A 422 31.51 -20.23 -24.40
CA THR A 422 31.73 -18.91 -23.82
C THR A 422 30.53 -18.01 -24.07
N ALA A 423 29.98 -17.42 -23.01
CA ALA A 423 28.96 -16.39 -23.15
C ALA A 423 29.61 -15.05 -23.44
N GLU A 424 29.22 -14.42 -24.54
CA GLU A 424 29.75 -13.13 -24.95
C GLU A 424 29.24 -11.99 -24.08
N THR A 425 30.09 -10.99 -23.89
CA THR A 425 29.75 -9.72 -23.23
C THR A 425 28.51 -9.10 -23.89
N GLY A 426 27.53 -8.69 -23.09
CA GLY A 426 26.25 -8.16 -23.55
C GLY A 426 25.16 -9.21 -23.69
N SER A 427 25.49 -10.50 -23.56
CA SER A 427 24.46 -11.53 -23.29
C SER A 427 23.77 -11.25 -21.98
N TYR A 428 22.43 -11.39 -21.92
CA TYR A 428 21.69 -11.08 -20.72
C TYR A 428 20.43 -11.93 -20.58
N PHE A 429 19.92 -12.00 -19.39
CA PHE A 429 18.52 -12.34 -19.15
C PHE A 429 17.86 -11.37 -18.19
N ARG A 430 16.57 -11.21 -18.33
CA ARG A 430 15.74 -10.35 -17.49
C ARG A 430 14.51 -11.09 -17.00
N VAL A 431 14.01 -10.65 -15.87
CA VAL A 431 12.73 -11.05 -15.31
C VAL A 431 11.90 -9.80 -15.11
N GLN A 432 10.64 -9.85 -15.49
CA GLN A 432 9.71 -8.73 -15.35
C GLN A 432 8.34 -9.25 -14.94
N GLU A 433 7.72 -8.64 -13.93
CA GLU A 433 6.34 -8.94 -13.52
C GLU A 433 5.37 -8.74 -14.69
N ARG A 434 4.39 -9.65 -14.83
CA ARG A 434 3.33 -9.58 -15.84
C ARG A 434 2.16 -8.71 -15.41
#